data_aab1f60e545b86cae7c9422399cf962a
#
_entry.id   aab1f60e545b86cae7c9422399cf962a
#
_cell.length_a   1.000
_cell.length_b   1.000
_cell.length_c   1.000
_cell.angle_alpha   90.00
_cell.angle_beta   90.00
_cell.angle_gamma   90.00
#
_symmetry.space_group_name_H-M   'P 1'
#
loop_
_entity.id
_entity.type
_entity.pdbx_description
1 polymer ?
#
loop_
_entity_poly.entity_id
_entity_poly.type
_entity_poly.pdbx_seq_one_letter_code
_entity_poly.pdbx_strand_id
1 'polypeptide(L)'
;QQYTWYGRGPWNNYNDRRTGSFIEQHQSLVKDLFVNFPKPQSMGNREDVRWCALTDAAGNGVEFVAGTRMSASALPWSALEMTLAPHPYQLPKSTGTHLHIDLGVTGLGGNSCGQGGPLEPDRVKAGDHSMSFIIRPVRQAAFAECRAKCPCLSRAAATAK
;
A
#
# COMPACT_ATOMS: atom_id res chain seq x y z
N GLN A 1 -1.98 -9.30 -11.59
CA GLN A 1 -2.50 -7.96 -11.28
C GLN A 1 -1.34 -7.04 -10.92
N GLN A 2 -1.46 -5.78 -11.32
CA GLN A 2 -0.51 -4.72 -11.08
C GLN A 2 -1.09 -3.76 -10.05
N TYR A 3 -0.26 -3.38 -9.08
CA TYR A 3 -0.58 -2.37 -8.08
C TYR A 3 0.28 -1.14 -8.33
N THR A 4 -0.38 0.00 -8.53
CA THR A 4 0.26 1.31 -8.70
C THR A 4 -0.23 2.22 -7.59
N TRP A 5 0.66 3.00 -6.98
CA TRP A 5 0.28 3.95 -5.94
C TRP A 5 1.11 5.22 -6.00
N TYR A 6 0.53 6.32 -5.56
CA TYR A 6 1.21 7.58 -5.30
C TYR A 6 1.21 7.82 -3.80
N GLY A 7 2.34 7.58 -3.19
CA GLY A 7 2.53 7.58 -1.74
C GLY A 7 3.95 7.21 -1.41
N ARG A 8 4.19 6.83 -0.14
CA ARG A 8 5.53 6.39 0.26
C ARG A 8 5.86 5.01 -0.29
N GLY A 9 7.10 4.84 -0.69
CA GLY A 9 7.61 3.59 -1.23
C GLY A 9 9.11 3.62 -1.51
N PRO A 10 9.61 2.63 -2.29
CA PRO A 10 8.90 1.50 -2.87
C PRO A 10 8.57 0.39 -1.86
N TRP A 11 9.34 0.28 -0.77
CA TRP A 11 9.18 -0.75 0.25
C TRP A 11 7.97 -0.49 1.16
N ASN A 12 7.53 -1.53 1.87
CA ASN A 12 6.54 -1.37 2.91
C ASN A 12 7.05 -0.39 3.98
N ASN A 13 6.16 0.44 4.47
CA ASN A 13 6.49 1.46 5.46
C ASN A 13 5.28 1.69 6.39
N TYR A 14 5.58 2.21 7.57
CA TYR A 14 4.64 2.42 8.67
C TYR A 14 4.94 3.78 9.29
N ASN A 15 4.05 4.32 10.11
CA ASN A 15 4.23 5.66 10.68
C ASN A 15 5.55 5.84 11.43
N ASP A 16 6.07 4.79 12.08
CA ASP A 16 7.36 4.76 12.80
C ASP A 16 8.53 4.25 11.94
N ARG A 17 8.28 3.81 10.70
CA ARG A 17 9.28 3.27 9.78
C ARG A 17 9.07 3.81 8.36
N ARG A 18 9.23 5.08 8.16
CA ARG A 18 8.98 5.74 6.86
C ARG A 18 10.05 6.71 6.40
N THR A 19 11.06 6.99 7.22
CA THR A 19 12.09 8.01 6.94
C THR A 19 12.84 7.76 5.63
N GLY A 20 13.12 6.50 5.29
CA GLY A 20 13.76 6.10 4.03
C GLY A 20 12.81 5.88 2.85
N SER A 21 11.52 6.23 3.00
CA SER A 21 10.52 6.02 1.96
C SER A 21 10.08 7.36 1.38
N PHE A 22 10.21 7.52 0.06
CA PHE A 22 9.90 8.76 -0.65
C PHE A 22 8.48 8.73 -1.22
N ILE A 23 7.86 9.92 -1.30
CA ILE A 23 6.53 10.09 -1.89
C ILE A 23 6.69 10.24 -3.40
N GLU A 24 6.38 9.19 -4.12
CA GLU A 24 6.47 9.11 -5.57
C GLU A 24 5.37 8.20 -6.12
N GLN A 25 5.29 8.09 -7.44
CA GLN A 25 4.50 7.06 -8.09
C GLN A 25 5.33 5.79 -8.18
N HIS A 26 4.84 4.75 -7.54
CA HIS A 26 5.43 3.42 -7.54
C HIS A 26 4.51 2.43 -8.25
N GLN A 27 5.10 1.33 -8.72
CA GLN A 27 4.37 0.27 -9.39
C GLN A 27 5.05 -1.07 -9.14
N SER A 28 4.25 -2.11 -8.90
CA SER A 28 4.74 -3.48 -8.73
C SER A 28 3.65 -4.49 -9.10
N LEU A 29 4.03 -5.71 -9.37
CA LEU A 29 3.06 -6.80 -9.39
C LEU A 29 2.66 -7.15 -7.96
N VAL A 30 1.39 -7.45 -7.74
CA VAL A 30 0.86 -7.79 -6.40
C VAL A 30 1.63 -8.95 -5.78
N LYS A 31 1.98 -9.96 -6.57
CA LYS A 31 2.76 -11.13 -6.10
C LYS A 31 4.15 -10.76 -5.57
N ASP A 32 4.75 -9.68 -6.07
CA ASP A 32 6.10 -9.25 -5.72
C ASP A 32 6.12 -8.31 -4.51
N LEU A 33 4.95 -7.96 -3.98
CA LEU A 33 4.81 -7.13 -2.77
C LEU A 33 4.86 -7.95 -1.47
N PHE A 34 4.74 -9.27 -1.59
CA PHE A 34 4.86 -10.18 -0.46
C PHE A 34 6.33 -10.36 -0.07
N VAL A 35 6.65 -10.14 1.20
CA VAL A 35 7.97 -10.42 1.75
C VAL A 35 7.96 -11.79 2.42
N ASN A 36 8.87 -12.66 1.98
CA ASN A 36 8.94 -14.04 2.44
C ASN A 36 9.60 -14.15 3.83
N PHE A 37 8.89 -13.75 4.87
CA PHE A 37 9.33 -14.00 6.25
C PHE A 37 9.17 -15.48 6.62
N PRO A 38 10.01 -16.02 7.54
CA PRO A 38 9.89 -17.40 8.01
C PRO A 38 8.48 -17.77 8.50
N LYS A 39 7.81 -16.86 9.18
CA LYS A 39 6.40 -16.92 9.55
C LYS A 39 5.64 -15.86 8.74
N PRO A 40 4.67 -16.24 7.90
CA PRO A 40 3.79 -15.29 7.23
C PRO A 40 3.06 -14.40 8.24
N GLN A 41 2.91 -13.14 7.90
CA GLN A 41 2.25 -12.15 8.74
C GLN A 41 1.70 -11.00 7.90
N SER A 42 0.77 -10.24 8.46
CA SER A 42 0.29 -9.02 7.81
C SER A 42 1.45 -8.06 7.55
N MET A 43 1.53 -7.56 6.32
CA MET A 43 2.62 -6.73 5.84
C MET A 43 2.18 -5.88 4.65
N GLY A 44 3.11 -5.16 4.06
CA GLY A 44 2.89 -4.52 2.77
C GLY A 44 2.26 -3.13 2.86
N ASN A 45 2.12 -2.57 4.06
CA ASN A 45 1.57 -1.23 4.22
C ASN A 45 2.41 -0.16 3.51
N ARG A 46 1.73 0.84 2.95
CA ARG A 46 2.29 2.06 2.37
C ARG A 46 1.59 3.25 3.00
N GLU A 47 2.37 4.14 3.59
CA GLU A 47 1.89 5.36 4.23
C GLU A 47 1.77 6.52 3.24
N ASP A 48 1.00 7.52 3.63
CA ASP A 48 0.85 8.77 2.87
C ASP A 48 0.35 8.54 1.44
N VAL A 49 -0.49 7.54 1.20
CA VAL A 49 -1.05 7.24 -0.12
C VAL A 49 -2.14 8.26 -0.47
N ARG A 50 -2.03 8.89 -1.64
CA ARG A 50 -3.04 9.81 -2.19
C ARG A 50 -3.98 9.09 -3.12
N TRP A 51 -3.47 8.13 -3.85
CA TRP A 51 -4.26 7.23 -4.66
C TRP A 51 -3.53 5.90 -4.89
N CYS A 52 -4.29 4.87 -5.12
CA CYS A 52 -3.75 3.59 -5.58
C CYS A 52 -4.71 2.94 -6.58
N ALA A 53 -4.16 2.08 -7.42
CA ALA A 53 -4.94 1.37 -8.43
C ALA A 53 -4.50 -0.09 -8.55
N LEU A 54 -5.48 -0.95 -8.80
CA LEU A 54 -5.28 -2.34 -9.19
C LEU A 54 -5.73 -2.49 -10.64
N THR A 55 -4.82 -2.95 -11.50
CA THR A 55 -5.10 -3.15 -12.92
C THR A 55 -4.72 -4.54 -13.39
N ASP A 56 -5.37 -4.98 -14.46
CA ASP A 56 -4.99 -6.16 -15.24
C ASP A 56 -3.83 -5.85 -16.20
N ALA A 57 -3.44 -6.84 -16.98
CA ALA A 57 -2.38 -6.69 -17.98
C ALA A 57 -2.75 -5.72 -19.13
N ALA A 58 -4.04 -5.48 -19.35
CA ALA A 58 -4.54 -4.53 -20.34
C ALA A 58 -4.68 -3.10 -19.78
N GLY A 59 -4.33 -2.90 -18.49
CA GLY A 59 -4.42 -1.59 -17.82
C GLY A 59 -5.85 -1.20 -17.41
N ASN A 60 -6.79 -2.15 -17.41
CA ASN A 60 -8.14 -1.93 -16.91
C ASN A 60 -8.21 -2.34 -15.44
N GLY A 61 -8.98 -1.61 -14.65
CA GLY A 61 -9.09 -1.92 -13.24
C GLY A 61 -9.86 -0.90 -12.44
N VAL A 62 -9.46 -0.74 -11.20
CA VAL A 62 -10.10 0.16 -10.24
C VAL A 62 -9.05 1.02 -9.54
N GLU A 63 -9.37 2.29 -9.34
CA GLU A 63 -8.56 3.25 -8.61
C GLU A 63 -9.30 3.74 -7.37
N PHE A 64 -8.54 3.95 -6.31
CA PHE A 64 -8.97 4.49 -5.03
C PHE A 64 -8.22 5.79 -4.78
N VAL A 65 -8.95 6.90 -4.68
CA VAL A 65 -8.38 8.23 -4.47
C VAL A 65 -8.76 8.70 -3.08
N ALA A 66 -7.77 8.95 -2.24
CA ALA A 66 -7.98 9.42 -0.87
C ALA A 66 -8.56 10.84 -0.85
N GLY A 67 -9.49 11.13 0.05
CA GLY A 67 -9.97 12.48 0.32
C GLY A 67 -8.87 13.36 0.92
N THR A 68 -8.03 12.78 1.79
CA THR A 68 -6.84 13.44 2.35
C THR A 68 -5.59 12.61 2.08
N ARG A 69 -5.36 11.59 2.85
CA ARG A 69 -4.32 10.57 2.71
C ARG A 69 -4.81 9.31 3.39
N MET A 70 -4.27 8.18 2.99
CA MET A 70 -4.61 6.86 3.54
C MET A 70 -3.36 6.02 3.65
N SER A 71 -3.44 4.95 4.41
CA SER A 71 -2.54 3.81 4.33
C SER A 71 -3.14 2.77 3.39
N ALA A 72 -2.33 2.09 2.61
CA ALA A 72 -2.84 1.06 1.72
C ALA A 72 -1.86 -0.10 1.52
N SER A 73 -2.38 -1.29 1.31
CA SER A 73 -1.59 -2.46 0.93
C SER A 73 -2.36 -3.35 -0.03
N ALA A 74 -1.64 -4.06 -0.90
CA ALA A 74 -2.20 -5.04 -1.82
C ALA A 74 -1.35 -6.31 -1.78
N LEU A 75 -1.95 -7.43 -1.39
CA LEU A 75 -1.24 -8.70 -1.22
C LEU A 75 -2.02 -9.87 -1.84
N PRO A 76 -1.34 -10.98 -2.19
CA PRO A 76 -1.99 -12.17 -2.74
C PRO A 76 -2.85 -12.93 -1.71
N TRP A 77 -2.65 -12.71 -0.42
CA TRP A 77 -3.32 -13.38 0.69
C TRP A 77 -3.88 -12.39 1.69
N SER A 78 -4.95 -12.78 2.33
CA SER A 78 -5.52 -12.04 3.46
C SER A 78 -4.61 -12.12 4.70
N ALA A 79 -4.78 -11.19 5.61
CA ALA A 79 -4.09 -11.21 6.89
C ALA A 79 -4.38 -12.51 7.68
N LEU A 80 -5.62 -13.03 7.57
CA LEU A 80 -6.02 -14.27 8.22
C LEU A 80 -5.30 -15.49 7.62
N GLU A 81 -5.28 -15.63 6.30
CA GLU A 81 -4.56 -16.72 5.63
C GLU A 81 -3.08 -16.72 6.00
N MET A 82 -2.45 -15.54 6.01
CA MET A 82 -1.05 -15.41 6.44
C MET A 82 -0.86 -15.77 7.91
N THR A 83 -1.77 -15.37 8.79
CA THR A 83 -1.69 -15.69 10.22
C THR A 83 -1.82 -17.19 10.49
N LEU A 84 -2.71 -17.87 9.78
CA LEU A 84 -2.97 -19.30 9.93
C LEU A 84 -1.87 -20.17 9.33
N ALA A 85 -1.11 -19.71 8.35
CA ALA A 85 -0.02 -20.46 7.76
C ALA A 85 1.23 -20.44 8.67
N PRO A 86 1.71 -21.58 9.18
CA PRO A 86 2.94 -21.64 9.98
C PRO A 86 4.18 -21.24 9.20
N HIS A 87 4.20 -21.54 7.88
CA HIS A 87 5.32 -21.26 6.99
C HIS A 87 4.82 -20.82 5.60
N PRO A 88 5.62 -20.07 4.82
CA PRO A 88 5.23 -19.56 3.49
C PRO A 88 4.77 -20.65 2.51
N TYR A 89 5.38 -21.83 2.54
CA TYR A 89 5.02 -22.95 1.67
C TYR A 89 3.65 -23.58 1.99
N GLN A 90 3.07 -23.21 3.13
CA GLN A 90 1.73 -23.65 3.55
C GLN A 90 0.64 -22.64 3.25
N LEU A 91 1.01 -21.50 2.65
CA LEU A 91 0.01 -20.55 2.17
C LEU A 91 -0.83 -21.19 1.05
N PRO A 92 -2.15 -20.97 1.05
CA PRO A 92 -3.01 -21.50 0.01
C PRO A 92 -2.67 -20.89 -1.35
N LYS A 93 -3.11 -21.54 -2.42
CA LYS A 93 -3.01 -20.92 -3.75
C LYS A 93 -3.81 -19.62 -3.75
N SER A 94 -3.14 -18.52 -4.10
CA SER A 94 -3.81 -17.22 -4.20
C SER A 94 -4.92 -17.25 -5.25
N THR A 95 -6.09 -16.75 -4.89
CA THR A 95 -7.26 -16.65 -5.76
C THR A 95 -7.58 -15.22 -6.16
N GLY A 96 -6.86 -14.25 -5.62
CA GLY A 96 -7.12 -12.83 -5.90
C GLY A 96 -6.14 -11.89 -5.23
N THR A 97 -6.51 -10.64 -5.15
CA THR A 97 -5.76 -9.59 -4.43
C THR A 97 -6.58 -9.12 -3.25
N HIS A 98 -5.96 -9.11 -2.09
CA HIS A 98 -6.49 -8.52 -0.88
C HIS A 98 -5.96 -7.09 -0.78
N LEU A 99 -6.85 -6.12 -0.97
CA LEU A 99 -6.55 -4.71 -0.86
C LEU A 99 -7.04 -4.19 0.50
N HIS A 100 -6.13 -3.56 1.23
CA HIS A 100 -6.46 -2.82 2.44
C HIS A 100 -6.38 -1.32 2.15
N ILE A 101 -7.36 -0.58 2.64
CA ILE A 101 -7.42 0.89 2.59
C ILE A 101 -7.78 1.32 4.00
N ASP A 102 -6.81 1.90 4.68
CA ASP A 102 -6.89 2.19 6.10
C ASP A 102 -6.70 3.69 6.35
N LEU A 103 -7.34 4.20 7.37
CA LEU A 103 -7.10 5.57 7.87
C LEU A 103 -5.66 5.72 8.38
N GLY A 104 -5.17 4.68 9.01
CA GLY A 104 -3.81 4.57 9.53
C GLY A 104 -3.58 3.19 10.12
N VAL A 105 -2.33 2.81 10.21
CA VAL A 105 -1.89 1.51 10.76
C VAL A 105 -0.96 1.78 11.93
N THR A 106 -1.16 1.06 13.02
CA THR A 106 -0.26 1.10 14.17
C THR A 106 1.16 0.73 13.72
N GLY A 107 2.14 1.46 14.19
CA GLY A 107 3.54 1.24 13.88
C GLY A 107 4.04 -0.14 14.29
N LEU A 108 5.13 -0.58 13.68
CA LEU A 108 5.80 -1.83 14.03
C LEU A 108 6.54 -1.71 15.37
N GLY A 109 7.01 -0.50 15.70
CA GLY A 109 7.73 -0.16 16.90
C GLY A 109 9.21 -0.58 16.88
N GLY A 110 10.07 0.28 17.40
CA GLY A 110 11.48 -0.05 17.65
C GLY A 110 11.66 -1.15 18.70
N ASN A 111 10.62 -1.40 19.52
CA ASN A 111 10.60 -2.42 20.55
C ASN A 111 9.91 -3.71 20.11
N SER A 112 9.55 -3.86 18.85
CA SER A 112 8.79 -5.01 18.34
C SER A 112 9.59 -6.34 18.39
N CYS A 113 10.89 -6.28 18.55
CA CYS A 113 11.77 -7.43 18.76
C CYS A 113 11.85 -7.87 20.23
N GLY A 114 10.90 -7.50 21.07
CA GLY A 114 10.86 -7.81 22.49
C GLY A 114 9.43 -7.79 23.02
N GLN A 115 9.30 -7.64 24.31
CA GLN A 115 8.00 -7.59 24.99
C GLN A 115 7.30 -6.21 24.90
N GLY A 116 7.97 -5.21 24.35
CA GLY A 116 7.43 -3.87 24.14
C GLY A 116 6.76 -3.74 22.78
N GLY A 117 5.50 -3.33 22.75
CA GLY A 117 4.80 -2.96 21.52
C GLY A 117 5.27 -1.60 20.96
N PRO A 118 4.60 -1.09 19.93
CA PRO A 118 4.85 0.24 19.39
C PRO A 118 4.76 1.33 20.48
N LEU A 119 5.54 2.37 20.32
CA LEU A 119 5.49 3.51 21.23
C LEU A 119 4.11 4.18 21.17
N GLU A 120 3.71 4.84 22.24
CA GLU A 120 2.39 5.47 22.35
C GLU A 120 2.06 6.43 21.18
N PRO A 121 2.99 7.26 20.67
CA PRO A 121 2.74 8.10 19.51
C PRO A 121 2.48 7.34 18.20
N ASP A 122 2.93 6.10 18.12
CA ASP A 122 2.88 5.27 16.91
C ASP A 122 1.66 4.33 16.90
N ARG A 123 0.82 4.41 17.91
CA ARG A 123 -0.40 3.61 18.02
C ARG A 123 -1.60 4.35 17.45
N VAL A 124 -2.41 3.62 16.70
CA VAL A 124 -3.76 4.10 16.37
C VAL A 124 -4.59 4.04 17.66
N LYS A 125 -5.05 5.20 18.11
CA LYS A 125 -5.82 5.32 19.36
C LYS A 125 -7.29 5.02 19.11
N ALA A 126 -7.97 4.48 20.11
CA ALA A 126 -9.42 4.37 20.10
C ALA A 126 -10.05 5.77 20.10
N GLY A 127 -11.11 5.95 19.35
CA GLY A 127 -11.82 7.22 19.20
C GLY A 127 -12.70 7.22 17.96
N ASP A 128 -13.36 8.34 17.73
CA ASP A 128 -14.15 8.55 16.52
C ASP A 128 -13.20 8.91 15.35
N HIS A 129 -13.25 8.11 14.31
CA HIS A 129 -12.43 8.28 13.13
C HIS A 129 -13.32 8.34 11.89
N SER A 130 -12.94 9.17 10.93
CA SER A 130 -13.59 9.23 9.62
C SER A 130 -12.56 9.23 8.51
N MET A 131 -12.86 8.52 7.44
CA MET A 131 -12.06 8.49 6.22
C MET A 131 -12.99 8.57 5.03
N SER A 132 -12.59 9.29 4.01
CA SER A 132 -13.28 9.32 2.71
C SER A 132 -12.33 8.98 1.59
N PHE A 133 -12.83 8.24 0.61
CA PHE A 133 -12.11 7.97 -0.63
C PHE A 133 -13.10 7.78 -1.77
N ILE A 134 -12.62 7.98 -2.98
CA ILE A 134 -13.39 7.81 -4.22
C ILE A 134 -12.94 6.52 -4.87
N ILE A 135 -13.89 5.69 -5.30
CA ILE A 135 -13.63 4.50 -6.14
C ILE A 135 -14.05 4.83 -7.55
N ARG A 136 -13.17 4.63 -8.52
CA ARG A 136 -13.50 4.85 -9.93
C ARG A 136 -12.87 3.76 -10.83
N PRO A 137 -13.53 3.42 -11.95
CA PRO A 137 -12.94 2.54 -12.93
C PRO A 137 -11.75 3.23 -13.62
N VAL A 138 -10.73 2.42 -13.93
CA VAL A 138 -9.57 2.85 -14.72
C VAL A 138 -9.55 2.08 -16.02
N ARG A 139 -9.29 2.79 -17.12
CA ARG A 139 -8.97 2.21 -18.42
C ARG A 139 -7.63 2.74 -18.89
N GLN A 140 -6.87 1.96 -19.61
CA GLN A 140 -5.51 2.31 -20.06
C GLN A 140 -5.42 3.72 -20.70
N ALA A 141 -6.39 4.09 -21.53
CA ALA A 141 -6.44 5.41 -22.17
C ALA A 141 -6.60 6.56 -21.14
N ALA A 142 -7.43 6.36 -20.11
CA ALA A 142 -7.68 7.37 -19.07
C ALA A 142 -6.47 7.57 -18.13
N PHE A 143 -5.67 6.53 -17.91
CA PHE A 143 -4.46 6.62 -17.07
C PHE A 143 -3.40 7.51 -17.73
N ALA A 144 -3.21 7.38 -19.04
CA ALA A 144 -2.30 8.21 -19.81
C ALA A 144 -2.73 9.70 -19.82
N GLU A 145 -4.03 9.96 -19.94
CA GLU A 145 -4.57 11.33 -19.92
C GLU A 145 -4.51 11.99 -18.54
N CYS A 146 -4.69 11.23 -17.47
CA CYS A 146 -4.60 11.76 -16.12
C CYS A 146 -3.16 12.17 -15.76
N ARG A 147 -2.16 11.39 -16.22
CA ARG A 147 -0.74 11.77 -16.11
C ARG A 147 -0.43 13.08 -16.85
N ALA A 148 -1.02 13.29 -18.02
CA ALA A 148 -0.80 14.50 -18.82
C ALA A 148 -1.47 15.74 -18.22
N LYS A 149 -2.55 15.57 -17.46
CA LYS A 149 -3.35 16.68 -16.92
C LYS A 149 -3.03 17.03 -15.45
N CYS A 150 -2.18 16.27 -14.76
CA CYS A 150 -1.82 16.56 -13.37
C CYS A 150 -0.55 17.46 -13.33
N PRO A 151 -0.65 18.75 -13.00
CA PRO A 151 0.49 19.68 -13.03
C PRO A 151 1.63 19.31 -12.09
N CYS A 152 1.35 18.52 -11.05
CA CYS A 152 2.34 18.03 -10.09
C CYS A 152 3.24 16.91 -10.63
N LEU A 153 2.80 16.19 -11.67
CA LEU A 153 3.57 15.10 -12.27
C LEU A 153 4.43 15.54 -13.46
N SER A 154 4.12 16.68 -14.08
CA SER A 154 4.88 17.22 -15.22
C SER A 154 6.22 17.87 -14.82
N ARG A 155 6.40 18.25 -13.55
CA ARG A 155 7.63 18.87 -13.06
C ARG A 155 8.76 17.87 -12.73
N ALA A 156 8.46 16.62 -12.44
CA ALA A 156 9.47 15.61 -12.11
C ALA A 156 10.27 15.13 -13.34
N ALA A 157 9.73 15.26 -14.56
CA ALA A 157 10.42 14.86 -15.78
C ALA A 157 11.39 15.91 -16.34
N ALA A 158 11.35 17.15 -15.85
CA ALA A 158 12.14 18.26 -16.37
C ALA A 158 13.48 18.50 -15.62
N THR A 159 13.73 17.79 -14.52
CA THR A 159 14.95 17.95 -13.71
C THR A 159 15.97 16.80 -13.83
N ALA A 160 15.74 15.84 -14.74
CA ALA A 160 16.70 14.80 -15.07
C ALA A 160 17.33 15.08 -16.46
N LYS A 161 18.22 16.08 -16.51
CA LYS A 161 19.23 16.26 -17.55
C LYS A 161 20.54 16.64 -16.90
#